data_5c3506b31549a5f997f8fe5f391aa725
#
_entry.id   5c3506b31549a5f997f8fe5f391aa725
#
_cell.length_a   1.000
_cell.length_b   1.000
_cell.length_c   1.000
_cell.angle_alpha   90.00
_cell.angle_beta   90.00
_cell.angle_gamma   90.00
#
_symmetry.space_group_name_H-M   'P 1'
#
loop_
_entity.id
_entity.type
_entity.pdbx_description
1 polymer ?
#
loop_
_entity_poly.entity_id
_entity_poly.type
_entity_poly.pdbx_seq_one_letter_code
_entity_poly.pdbx_strand_id
1 'polypeptide(L)'
;MISTVPLATYRIQLRDGVGFEEVEARLDHLCEMGISHLYLSPIFAAVPGSTHGYDVIDPSQIDPAIGGRAGFERLADKAISRNLGIILDIVPNHTAFSLENPWLRDVLIHGRKSRYAGHFDIDWSAGRLVLPFLPEPFEKMLEEDRFSLEEGYWVFGDTRVPLAAGTEGGRAGREELRRLHGAQHWRLRHWEIERDGITHRRFFNITGLIGMRVEERAVFEDTHRLTIDLVRQGLVHGLRIDHVDGLADPRGYLEWLAAALPGTPVWVEKILSGRETLPDGWRTAGTTGYEA
;
A
#
# COMPACT_ATOMS: atom_id res chain seq x y z
N MET A 1 -17.71 4.33 -27.09
CA MET A 1 -17.80 4.30 -25.62
C MET A 1 -17.26 2.95 -25.14
N ILE A 2 -16.37 2.98 -24.16
CA ILE A 2 -15.85 1.74 -23.55
C ILE A 2 -16.99 1.04 -22.80
N SER A 3 -17.10 -0.28 -22.99
CA SER A 3 -18.08 -1.08 -22.26
C SER A 3 -17.75 -1.12 -20.76
N THR A 4 -18.75 -1.08 -19.91
CA THR A 4 -18.58 -1.32 -18.46
C THR A 4 -18.44 -2.81 -18.14
N VAL A 5 -18.75 -3.69 -19.09
CA VAL A 5 -18.59 -5.14 -18.95
C VAL A 5 -17.42 -5.59 -19.81
N PRO A 6 -16.33 -6.08 -19.24
CA PRO A 6 -15.22 -6.64 -19.99
C PRO A 6 -15.65 -7.90 -20.75
N LEU A 7 -15.28 -7.98 -22.03
CA LEU A 7 -15.45 -9.21 -22.83
C LEU A 7 -14.26 -10.15 -22.63
N ALA A 8 -13.05 -9.56 -22.60
CA ALA A 8 -11.81 -10.23 -22.30
C ALA A 8 -10.86 -9.25 -21.64
N THR A 9 -10.14 -9.69 -20.63
CA THR A 9 -9.13 -8.89 -19.94
C THR A 9 -7.76 -9.50 -20.14
N TYR A 10 -6.74 -8.64 -20.18
CA TYR A 10 -5.35 -9.07 -20.14
C TYR A 10 -4.67 -8.45 -18.93
N ARG A 11 -4.23 -9.31 -17.98
CA ARG A 11 -3.51 -8.82 -16.80
C ARG A 11 -2.07 -8.48 -17.15
N ILE A 12 -1.67 -7.28 -16.81
CA ILE A 12 -0.32 -6.78 -17.02
C ILE A 12 0.32 -6.55 -15.64
N GLN A 13 1.41 -7.30 -15.40
CA GLN A 13 2.28 -7.04 -14.28
C GLN A 13 3.23 -5.92 -14.65
N LEU A 14 3.01 -4.74 -14.05
CA LEU A 14 3.93 -3.61 -14.15
C LEU A 14 5.13 -3.84 -13.24
N ARG A 15 6.26 -3.18 -13.52
CA ARG A 15 7.56 -3.26 -12.85
C ARG A 15 8.47 -4.34 -13.45
N ASP A 16 9.67 -4.49 -12.94
CA ASP A 16 10.67 -5.44 -13.46
C ASP A 16 10.91 -5.28 -14.97
N GLY A 17 11.14 -4.03 -15.41
CA GLY A 17 11.35 -3.66 -16.82
C GLY A 17 10.06 -3.42 -17.61
N VAL A 18 8.87 -3.53 -17.00
CA VAL A 18 7.59 -3.22 -17.65
C VAL A 18 6.97 -1.97 -17.01
N GLY A 19 7.01 -0.85 -17.71
CA GLY A 19 6.32 0.38 -17.39
C GLY A 19 5.18 0.69 -18.36
N PHE A 20 4.63 1.88 -18.27
CA PHE A 20 3.53 2.29 -19.14
C PHE A 20 3.92 2.36 -20.61
N GLU A 21 5.17 2.71 -20.92
CA GLU A 21 5.68 2.78 -22.30
C GLU A 21 5.72 1.40 -22.97
N GLU A 22 6.17 0.38 -22.23
CA GLU A 22 6.19 -1.00 -22.71
C GLU A 22 4.77 -1.53 -22.99
N VAL A 23 3.79 -1.12 -22.17
CA VAL A 23 2.38 -1.45 -22.38
C VAL A 23 1.84 -0.71 -23.60
N GLU A 24 2.12 0.57 -23.74
CA GLU A 24 1.73 1.37 -24.91
C GLU A 24 2.19 0.73 -26.22
N ALA A 25 3.42 0.22 -26.26
CA ALA A 25 4.00 -0.42 -27.45
C ALA A 25 3.27 -1.72 -27.86
N ARG A 26 2.43 -2.29 -26.99
CA ARG A 26 1.72 -3.56 -27.24
C ARG A 26 0.22 -3.42 -27.42
N LEU A 27 -0.33 -2.20 -27.36
CA LEU A 27 -1.78 -1.98 -27.43
C LEU A 27 -2.41 -2.53 -28.70
N ASP A 28 -1.76 -2.36 -29.86
CA ASP A 28 -2.29 -2.85 -31.13
C ASP A 28 -2.38 -4.38 -31.15
N HIS A 29 -1.35 -5.06 -30.66
CA HIS A 29 -1.35 -6.51 -30.50
C HIS A 29 -2.46 -7.02 -29.56
N LEU A 30 -2.67 -6.34 -28.43
CA LEU A 30 -3.72 -6.69 -27.50
C LEU A 30 -5.12 -6.50 -28.12
N CYS A 31 -5.30 -5.47 -28.94
CA CYS A 31 -6.52 -5.28 -29.73
C CYS A 31 -6.73 -6.42 -30.73
N GLU A 32 -5.71 -6.83 -31.47
CA GLU A 32 -5.76 -7.96 -32.42
C GLU A 32 -6.13 -9.29 -31.74
N MET A 33 -5.72 -9.46 -30.46
CA MET A 33 -6.12 -10.61 -29.63
C MET A 33 -7.58 -10.55 -29.17
N GLY A 34 -8.30 -9.47 -29.41
CA GLY A 34 -9.69 -9.27 -28.97
C GLY A 34 -9.83 -8.85 -27.50
N ILE A 35 -8.76 -8.37 -26.88
CA ILE A 35 -8.82 -7.84 -25.51
C ILE A 35 -9.68 -6.58 -25.50
N SER A 36 -10.59 -6.48 -24.55
CA SER A 36 -11.43 -5.30 -24.34
C SER A 36 -10.98 -4.41 -23.20
N HIS A 37 -10.27 -4.96 -22.20
CA HIS A 37 -9.77 -4.22 -21.05
C HIS A 37 -8.38 -4.70 -20.64
N LEU A 38 -7.53 -3.72 -20.35
CA LEU A 38 -6.27 -3.95 -19.64
C LEU A 38 -6.56 -4.08 -18.14
N TYR A 39 -6.03 -5.11 -17.50
CA TYR A 39 -6.04 -5.24 -16.06
C TYR A 39 -4.63 -4.98 -15.53
N LEU A 40 -4.42 -3.79 -14.97
CA LEU A 40 -3.11 -3.35 -14.51
C LEU A 40 -2.91 -3.73 -13.04
N SER A 41 -1.73 -4.30 -12.72
CA SER A 41 -1.28 -4.40 -11.33
C SER A 41 -1.16 -3.02 -10.67
N PRO A 42 -1.00 -2.90 -9.33
CA PRO A 42 -1.03 -1.60 -8.65
C PRO A 42 -0.03 -0.60 -9.25
N ILE A 43 -0.52 0.62 -9.53
CA ILE A 43 0.24 1.70 -10.18
C ILE A 43 0.80 2.73 -9.21
N PHE A 44 0.45 2.66 -7.92
CA PHE A 44 0.86 3.64 -6.92
C PHE A 44 2.33 3.47 -6.55
N ALA A 45 2.92 4.54 -5.99
CA ALA A 45 4.30 4.53 -5.52
C ALA A 45 4.49 3.38 -4.52
N ALA A 46 5.43 2.50 -4.82
CA ALA A 46 5.74 1.31 -4.04
C ALA A 46 7.19 1.37 -3.53
N VAL A 47 7.57 0.43 -2.69
CA VAL A 47 8.94 0.32 -2.17
C VAL A 47 9.93 0.31 -3.35
N PRO A 48 11.04 1.09 -3.29
CA PRO A 48 12.05 1.07 -4.32
C PRO A 48 12.54 -0.35 -4.63
N GLY A 49 12.51 -0.74 -5.91
CA GLY A 49 12.85 -2.09 -6.35
C GLY A 49 11.71 -3.12 -6.22
N SER A 50 10.50 -2.72 -5.84
CA SER A 50 9.33 -3.59 -5.87
C SER A 50 9.10 -4.16 -7.28
N THR A 51 8.91 -5.48 -7.37
CA THR A 51 8.63 -6.18 -8.63
C THR A 51 7.13 -6.42 -8.87
N HIS A 52 6.28 -6.03 -7.91
CA HIS A 52 4.84 -6.33 -7.95
C HIS A 52 3.92 -5.15 -7.65
N GLY A 53 4.33 -4.16 -6.83
CA GLY A 53 3.57 -2.95 -6.52
C GLY A 53 2.51 -3.07 -5.43
N TYR A 54 2.37 -4.24 -4.77
CA TYR A 54 1.43 -4.41 -3.65
C TYR A 54 1.96 -3.87 -2.32
N ASP A 55 3.22 -3.49 -2.27
CA ASP A 55 3.91 -2.84 -1.15
C ASP A 55 3.92 -1.32 -1.32
N VAL A 56 2.72 -0.76 -1.43
CA VAL A 56 2.50 0.69 -1.65
C VAL A 56 3.11 1.50 -0.50
N ILE A 57 3.84 2.57 -0.82
CA ILE A 57 4.35 3.55 0.15
C ILE A 57 3.55 4.86 0.12
N ASP A 58 2.98 5.21 -1.03
CA ASP A 58 2.17 6.43 -1.17
C ASP A 58 1.01 6.22 -2.16
N PRO A 59 -0.24 6.09 -1.68
CA PRO A 59 -1.41 5.92 -2.54
C PRO A 59 -1.86 7.22 -3.23
N SER A 60 -1.24 8.35 -2.90
CA SER A 60 -1.54 9.64 -3.52
C SER A 60 -0.72 9.92 -4.79
N GLN A 61 0.21 9.04 -5.13
CA GLN A 61 1.14 9.22 -6.24
C GLN A 61 1.18 7.98 -7.15
N ILE A 62 1.14 8.19 -8.48
CA ILE A 62 1.49 7.15 -9.45
C ILE A 62 3.01 6.99 -9.46
N ASP A 63 3.48 5.76 -9.43
CA ASP A 63 4.89 5.43 -9.26
C ASP A 63 5.75 5.99 -10.42
N PRO A 64 6.72 6.87 -10.12
CA PRO A 64 7.65 7.37 -11.14
C PRO A 64 8.46 6.25 -11.83
N ALA A 65 8.72 5.14 -11.12
CA ALA A 65 9.52 4.02 -11.65
C ALA A 65 8.85 3.30 -12.84
N ILE A 66 7.52 3.42 -12.98
CA ILE A 66 6.77 2.84 -14.10
C ILE A 66 6.27 3.90 -15.11
N GLY A 67 6.73 5.15 -14.98
CA GLY A 67 6.40 6.25 -15.88
C GLY A 67 5.58 7.38 -15.28
N GLY A 68 5.18 7.28 -14.01
CA GLY A 68 4.47 8.32 -13.27
C GLY A 68 3.12 8.73 -13.89
N ARG A 69 2.57 9.83 -13.38
CA ARG A 69 1.26 10.35 -13.81
C ARG A 69 1.18 10.60 -15.32
N ALA A 70 2.19 11.25 -15.90
CA ALA A 70 2.20 11.58 -17.32
C ALA A 70 2.27 10.33 -18.21
N GLY A 71 3.03 9.30 -17.79
CA GLY A 71 3.07 8.01 -18.50
C GLY A 71 1.73 7.29 -18.45
N PHE A 72 1.07 7.29 -17.30
CA PHE A 72 -0.25 6.68 -17.15
C PHE A 72 -1.32 7.38 -18.01
N GLU A 73 -1.35 8.71 -18.02
CA GLU A 73 -2.28 9.48 -18.86
C GLU A 73 -2.09 9.20 -20.34
N ARG A 74 -0.85 9.16 -20.84
CA ARG A 74 -0.58 8.79 -22.22
C ARG A 74 -1.04 7.37 -22.58
N LEU A 75 -0.78 6.41 -21.68
CA LEU A 75 -1.26 5.03 -21.84
C LEU A 75 -2.80 5.00 -21.90
N ALA A 76 -3.47 5.68 -20.98
CA ALA A 76 -4.93 5.70 -20.91
C ALA A 76 -5.54 6.33 -22.16
N ASP A 77 -5.04 7.47 -22.62
CA ASP A 77 -5.52 8.12 -23.85
C ASP A 77 -5.36 7.22 -25.08
N LYS A 78 -4.22 6.55 -25.21
CA LYS A 78 -3.97 5.60 -26.30
C LYS A 78 -4.86 4.35 -26.23
N ALA A 79 -5.08 3.82 -25.03
CA ALA A 79 -5.98 2.69 -24.83
C ALA A 79 -7.44 3.08 -25.17
N ILE A 80 -7.91 4.22 -24.68
CA ILE A 80 -9.25 4.75 -24.96
C ILE A 80 -9.47 4.98 -26.44
N SER A 81 -8.48 5.52 -27.17
CA SER A 81 -8.55 5.72 -28.62
C SER A 81 -8.73 4.42 -29.41
N ARG A 82 -8.40 3.27 -28.80
CA ARG A 82 -8.55 1.91 -29.34
C ARG A 82 -9.75 1.16 -28.79
N ASN A 83 -10.61 1.84 -28.03
CA ASN A 83 -11.73 1.25 -27.27
C ASN A 83 -11.29 0.20 -26.22
N LEU A 84 -10.07 0.28 -25.72
CA LEU A 84 -9.59 -0.52 -24.59
C LEU A 84 -9.92 0.20 -23.27
N GLY A 85 -10.61 -0.49 -22.36
CA GLY A 85 -10.81 -0.04 -21.00
C GLY A 85 -9.59 -0.35 -20.11
N ILE A 86 -9.54 0.28 -18.95
CA ILE A 86 -8.53 0.00 -17.93
C ILE A 86 -9.23 -0.38 -16.63
N ILE A 87 -8.86 -1.54 -16.10
CA ILE A 87 -9.19 -2.01 -14.75
C ILE A 87 -7.94 -1.86 -13.90
N LEU A 88 -8.07 -1.17 -12.78
CA LEU A 88 -6.94 -0.91 -11.88
C LEU A 88 -7.03 -1.79 -10.64
N ASP A 89 -5.93 -2.46 -10.32
CA ASP A 89 -5.75 -3.18 -9.07
C ASP A 89 -5.40 -2.19 -7.94
N ILE A 90 -6.14 -2.22 -6.83
CA ILE A 90 -5.89 -1.38 -5.66
C ILE A 90 -5.81 -2.21 -4.39
N VAL A 91 -4.99 -1.76 -3.44
CA VAL A 91 -4.63 -2.48 -2.23
C VAL A 91 -5.08 -1.71 -0.99
N PRO A 92 -6.35 -1.84 -0.56
CA PRO A 92 -6.85 -1.07 0.59
C PRO A 92 -6.45 -1.65 1.95
N ASN A 93 -6.19 -2.96 2.04
CA ASN A 93 -6.02 -3.66 3.31
C ASN A 93 -4.71 -3.32 4.03
N HIS A 94 -3.65 -3.03 3.28
CA HIS A 94 -2.31 -2.83 3.83
C HIS A 94 -1.48 -1.88 2.97
N THR A 95 -0.34 -1.47 3.53
CA THR A 95 0.69 -0.68 2.86
C THR A 95 2.07 -1.16 3.31
N ALA A 96 3.14 -0.67 2.69
CA ALA A 96 4.48 -1.03 3.11
C ALA A 96 4.81 -0.54 4.52
N PHE A 97 5.34 -1.43 5.35
CA PHE A 97 5.96 -1.09 6.62
C PHE A 97 7.43 -0.70 6.37
N SER A 98 7.60 0.42 5.69
CA SER A 98 8.88 0.92 5.20
C SER A 98 9.11 2.36 5.65
N LEU A 99 10.36 2.71 5.89
CA LEU A 99 10.77 4.09 6.19
C LEU A 99 10.65 5.02 4.98
N GLU A 100 10.43 4.48 3.80
CA GLU A 100 10.10 5.25 2.57
C GLU A 100 8.63 5.71 2.55
N ASN A 101 7.75 5.12 3.37
CA ASN A 101 6.36 5.53 3.49
C ASN A 101 6.26 6.87 4.25
N PRO A 102 5.85 7.98 3.60
CA PRO A 102 5.83 9.31 4.22
C PRO A 102 4.83 9.42 5.38
N TRP A 103 3.71 8.67 5.32
CA TRP A 103 2.71 8.66 6.39
C TRP A 103 3.24 7.94 7.63
N LEU A 104 3.94 6.81 7.43
CA LEU A 104 4.57 6.09 8.53
C LEU A 104 5.70 6.92 9.16
N ARG A 105 6.50 7.60 8.34
CA ARG A 105 7.55 8.52 8.87
C ARG A 105 6.96 9.60 9.76
N ASP A 106 5.85 10.21 9.35
CA ASP A 106 5.17 11.21 10.18
C ASP A 106 4.69 10.60 11.52
N VAL A 107 4.18 9.36 11.51
CA VAL A 107 3.82 8.61 12.72
C VAL A 107 5.05 8.35 13.61
N LEU A 108 6.20 8.01 13.03
CA LEU A 108 7.43 7.80 13.83
C LEU A 108 7.91 9.09 14.51
N ILE A 109 7.76 10.23 13.83
CA ILE A 109 8.17 11.55 14.34
C ILE A 109 7.18 12.07 15.41
N HIS A 110 5.88 11.93 15.19
CA HIS A 110 4.83 12.58 16.00
C HIS A 110 4.02 11.64 16.89
N GLY A 111 4.20 10.31 16.71
CA GLY A 111 3.47 9.28 17.46
C GLY A 111 1.96 9.42 17.30
N ARG A 112 1.22 9.33 18.41
CA ARG A 112 -0.25 9.49 18.44
C ARG A 112 -0.75 10.88 18.01
N LYS A 113 0.12 11.88 17.94
CA LYS A 113 -0.21 13.23 17.47
C LYS A 113 -0.10 13.39 15.96
N SER A 114 0.46 12.42 15.27
CA SER A 114 0.47 12.38 13.81
C SER A 114 -0.94 12.39 13.26
N ARG A 115 -1.18 13.16 12.20
CA ARG A 115 -2.46 13.09 11.45
C ARG A 115 -2.73 11.71 10.87
N TYR A 116 -1.68 10.91 10.69
CA TYR A 116 -1.75 9.56 10.13
C TYR A 116 -1.76 8.44 11.18
N ALA A 117 -1.76 8.79 12.50
CA ALA A 117 -1.75 7.80 13.57
C ALA A 117 -2.97 6.85 13.55
N GLY A 118 -4.10 7.32 13.02
CA GLY A 118 -5.32 6.56 12.83
C GLY A 118 -5.43 5.85 11.47
N HIS A 119 -4.47 6.06 10.55
CA HIS A 119 -4.48 5.41 9.23
C HIS A 119 -4.00 3.97 9.30
N PHE A 120 -3.07 3.69 10.20
CA PHE A 120 -2.49 2.37 10.39
C PHE A 120 -3.18 1.64 11.53
N ASP A 121 -3.28 0.34 11.40
CA ASP A 121 -3.82 -0.54 12.43
C ASP A 121 -2.74 -0.84 13.47
N ILE A 122 -2.49 0.16 14.33
CA ILE A 122 -1.50 0.14 15.42
C ILE A 122 -2.25 0.04 16.74
N ASP A 123 -1.90 -0.97 17.56
CA ASP A 123 -2.37 -1.07 18.94
C ASP A 123 -1.56 -0.11 19.83
N TRP A 124 -2.03 1.11 19.91
CA TRP A 124 -1.44 2.11 20.78
C TRP A 124 -1.62 1.81 22.28
N SER A 125 -2.51 0.90 22.67
CA SER A 125 -2.67 0.50 24.07
C SER A 125 -1.50 -0.35 24.55
N ALA A 126 -0.90 -1.13 23.65
CA ALA A 126 0.32 -1.91 23.90
C ALA A 126 1.60 -1.04 24.01
N GLY A 127 1.48 0.28 23.79
CA GLY A 127 2.57 1.23 23.97
C GLY A 127 3.10 1.83 22.68
N ARG A 128 4.42 1.70 22.45
CA ARG A 128 5.12 2.27 21.29
C ARG A 128 5.07 1.32 20.10
N LEU A 129 5.06 1.89 18.89
CA LEU A 129 5.14 1.09 17.66
C LEU A 129 6.45 0.28 17.64
N VAL A 130 6.33 -1.03 17.51
CA VAL A 130 7.50 -1.92 17.39
C VAL A 130 8.00 -1.96 15.96
N LEU A 131 9.30 -1.68 15.79
CA LEU A 131 10.04 -1.78 14.54
C LEU A 131 10.97 -2.98 14.60
N PRO A 132 10.62 -4.11 13.96
CA PRO A 132 11.42 -5.33 13.97
C PRO A 132 12.54 -5.25 12.89
N PHE A 133 13.40 -4.22 12.98
CA PHE A 133 14.39 -3.92 11.95
C PHE A 133 15.82 -4.30 12.35
N LEU A 134 16.04 -4.65 13.62
CA LEU A 134 17.41 -4.95 14.08
C LEU A 134 17.84 -6.37 13.66
N PRO A 135 19.06 -6.52 13.13
CA PRO A 135 19.64 -7.82 12.81
C PRO A 135 20.06 -8.61 14.05
N GLU A 136 20.19 -7.93 15.20
CA GLU A 136 20.59 -8.49 16.49
C GLU A 136 19.79 -7.82 17.62
N PRO A 137 19.75 -8.41 18.84
CA PRO A 137 19.10 -7.78 19.99
C PRO A 137 19.66 -6.37 20.28
N PHE A 138 18.76 -5.44 20.65
CA PHE A 138 19.09 -4.03 20.85
C PHE A 138 20.29 -3.82 21.80
N GLU A 139 20.29 -4.49 22.95
CA GLU A 139 21.35 -4.34 23.95
C GLU A 139 22.72 -4.83 23.42
N LYS A 140 22.73 -5.92 22.63
CA LYS A 140 23.97 -6.40 21.99
C LYS A 140 24.51 -5.35 21.02
N MET A 141 23.66 -4.82 20.14
CA MET A 141 24.07 -3.78 19.19
C MET A 141 24.55 -2.49 19.89
N LEU A 142 23.95 -2.16 21.04
CA LEU A 142 24.35 -1.01 21.86
C LEU A 142 25.73 -1.24 22.51
N GLU A 143 25.99 -2.43 23.02
CA GLU A 143 27.31 -2.83 23.58
C GLU A 143 28.41 -2.87 22.53
N GLU A 144 28.07 -3.16 21.28
CA GLU A 144 28.97 -3.18 20.13
C GLU A 144 29.12 -1.79 19.46
N ASP A 145 28.55 -0.73 20.03
CA ASP A 145 28.56 0.65 19.51
C ASP A 145 28.07 0.78 18.05
N ARG A 146 27.05 -0.03 17.68
CA ARG A 146 26.50 -0.11 16.32
C ARG A 146 25.41 0.93 16.03
N PHE A 147 25.12 1.81 16.97
CA PHE A 147 24.14 2.89 16.79
C PHE A 147 24.83 4.25 16.72
N SER A 148 24.35 5.13 15.85
CA SER A 148 24.71 6.55 15.84
C SER A 148 23.45 7.42 15.71
N LEU A 149 23.61 8.71 15.97
CA LEU A 149 22.61 9.75 15.77
C LEU A 149 23.14 10.72 14.72
N GLU A 150 22.39 10.90 13.64
CA GLU A 150 22.80 11.75 12.52
C GLU A 150 21.60 12.57 12.02
N GLU A 151 21.72 13.89 12.06
CA GLU A 151 20.74 14.80 11.44
C GLU A 151 19.25 14.49 11.75
N GLY A 152 18.93 14.15 12.99
CA GLY A 152 17.55 13.83 13.38
C GLY A 152 17.14 12.38 13.12
N TYR A 153 18.11 11.50 12.87
CA TYR A 153 17.88 10.07 12.65
C TYR A 153 18.64 9.22 13.66
N TRP A 154 18.03 8.11 14.02
CA TRP A 154 18.69 6.98 14.63
C TRP A 154 19.22 6.08 13.52
N VAL A 155 20.53 5.82 13.51
CA VAL A 155 21.22 5.13 12.41
C VAL A 155 21.86 3.83 12.88
N PHE A 156 21.72 2.78 12.08
CA PHE A 156 22.43 1.51 12.21
C PHE A 156 22.54 0.84 10.84
N GLY A 157 23.75 0.43 10.43
CA GLY A 157 23.99 0.01 9.05
C GLY A 157 23.50 1.08 8.06
N ASP A 158 22.73 0.68 7.07
CA ASP A 158 22.12 1.58 6.07
C ASP A 158 20.75 2.12 6.52
N THR A 159 20.26 1.71 7.69
CA THR A 159 18.92 2.08 8.16
C THR A 159 18.95 3.40 8.94
N ARG A 160 18.05 4.31 8.57
CA ARG A 160 17.88 5.64 9.19
C ARG A 160 16.43 5.80 9.68
N VAL A 161 16.20 5.63 10.98
CA VAL A 161 14.87 5.80 11.60
C VAL A 161 14.72 7.23 12.10
N PRO A 162 13.67 7.98 11.70
CA PRO A 162 13.50 9.36 12.16
C PRO A 162 13.27 9.40 13.66
N LEU A 163 13.91 10.36 14.33
CA LEU A 163 13.71 10.62 15.74
C LEU A 163 12.36 11.32 15.99
N ALA A 164 11.80 11.09 17.15
CA ALA A 164 10.63 11.83 17.60
C ALA A 164 10.94 13.32 17.72
N ALA A 165 9.99 14.17 17.34
CA ALA A 165 10.15 15.62 17.42
C ALA A 165 10.55 16.06 18.83
N GLY A 166 11.56 16.93 18.91
CA GLY A 166 12.11 17.42 20.18
C GLY A 166 13.06 16.45 20.89
N THR A 167 13.47 15.37 20.23
CA THR A 167 14.44 14.40 20.77
C THR A 167 15.77 14.40 19.99
N GLU A 168 15.99 15.43 19.15
CA GLU A 168 17.22 15.57 18.39
C GLU A 168 18.42 15.60 19.36
N GLY A 169 19.33 14.67 19.18
CA GLY A 169 20.53 14.53 20.02
C GLY A 169 21.80 14.54 19.18
N GLY A 170 22.88 14.98 19.82
CA GLY A 170 24.23 14.94 19.25
C GLY A 170 24.94 13.63 19.56
N ARG A 171 26.28 13.69 19.71
CA ARG A 171 27.08 12.52 20.11
C ARG A 171 26.61 12.01 21.47
N ALA A 172 26.07 10.80 21.50
CA ALA A 172 25.52 10.20 22.71
C ALA A 172 26.31 8.95 23.11
N GLY A 173 26.63 8.82 24.40
CA GLY A 173 27.13 7.56 24.95
C GLY A 173 25.99 6.53 25.09
N ARG A 174 26.34 5.27 25.44
CA ARG A 174 25.37 4.16 25.51
C ARG A 174 24.17 4.41 26.41
N GLU A 175 24.39 5.02 27.59
CA GLU A 175 23.28 5.34 28.51
C GLU A 175 22.35 6.43 27.93
N GLU A 176 22.92 7.41 27.26
CA GLU A 176 22.15 8.46 26.59
C GLU A 176 21.36 7.88 25.40
N LEU A 177 21.96 6.99 24.60
CA LEU A 177 21.26 6.27 23.55
C LEU A 177 20.10 5.42 24.11
N ARG A 178 20.32 4.70 25.22
CA ARG A 178 19.24 3.94 25.87
C ARG A 178 18.11 4.83 26.34
N ARG A 179 18.42 5.97 26.97
CA ARG A 179 17.44 6.96 27.41
C ARG A 179 16.69 7.57 26.22
N LEU A 180 17.40 7.95 25.16
CA LEU A 180 16.82 8.51 23.95
C LEU A 180 15.91 7.50 23.24
N HIS A 181 16.33 6.23 23.11
CA HIS A 181 15.49 5.15 22.59
C HIS A 181 14.19 4.98 23.40
N GLY A 182 14.29 5.16 24.74
CA GLY A 182 13.15 5.17 25.65
C GLY A 182 12.15 6.29 25.38
N ALA A 183 12.59 7.42 24.83
CA ALA A 183 11.79 8.62 24.58
C ALA A 183 11.12 8.62 23.19
N GLN A 184 11.44 7.66 22.32
CA GLN A 184 10.83 7.59 20.97
C GLN A 184 9.38 7.13 21.00
N HIS A 185 8.62 7.42 19.95
CA HIS A 185 7.26 6.89 19.72
C HIS A 185 7.27 5.46 19.21
N TRP A 186 8.44 4.98 18.87
CA TRP A 186 8.71 3.63 18.36
C TRP A 186 9.75 2.91 19.24
N ARG A 187 9.89 1.60 19.03
CA ARG A 187 10.87 0.76 19.71
C ARG A 187 11.49 -0.22 18.73
N LEU A 188 12.81 -0.14 18.57
CA LEU A 188 13.58 -1.09 17.79
C LEU A 188 13.64 -2.45 18.50
N ARG A 189 13.42 -3.52 17.75
CA ARG A 189 13.52 -4.90 18.22
C ARG A 189 14.21 -5.76 17.17
N HIS A 190 14.73 -6.90 17.60
CA HIS A 190 15.27 -7.92 16.72
C HIS A 190 14.19 -8.42 15.76
N TRP A 191 14.54 -8.71 14.51
CA TRP A 191 13.57 -9.07 13.47
C TRP A 191 12.83 -10.41 13.75
N GLU A 192 13.46 -11.33 14.51
CA GLU A 192 12.85 -12.59 14.95
C GLU A 192 11.82 -12.42 16.08
N ILE A 193 11.40 -11.18 16.38
CA ILE A 193 10.41 -10.99 17.44
C ILE A 193 9.14 -11.79 17.16
N GLU A 194 8.71 -12.53 18.16
CA GLU A 194 7.49 -13.32 18.12
C GLU A 194 6.25 -12.46 17.83
N ARG A 195 5.21 -13.11 17.28
CA ARG A 195 3.94 -12.48 16.92
C ARG A 195 3.38 -11.59 18.02
N ASP A 196 3.45 -12.04 19.28
CA ASP A 196 2.91 -11.34 20.45
C ASP A 196 3.71 -10.09 20.85
N GLY A 197 4.89 -9.90 20.28
CA GLY A 197 5.72 -8.71 20.49
C GLY A 197 5.47 -7.57 19.54
N ILE A 198 4.61 -7.74 18.52
CA ILE A 198 4.30 -6.75 17.50
C ILE A 198 3.06 -5.95 17.92
N THR A 199 3.09 -4.62 17.68
CA THR A 199 2.05 -3.68 18.10
C THR A 199 1.22 -3.14 16.94
N HIS A 200 1.21 -3.84 15.79
CA HIS A 200 0.41 -3.48 14.62
C HIS A 200 -0.09 -4.73 13.89
N ARG A 201 -1.20 -4.61 13.16
CA ARG A 201 -1.68 -5.68 12.30
C ARG A 201 -0.78 -5.80 11.07
N ARG A 202 -0.35 -7.01 10.74
CA ARG A 202 0.38 -7.35 9.50
C ARG A 202 -0.56 -7.99 8.48
N PHE A 203 -0.16 -7.93 7.23
CA PHE A 203 -0.74 -8.77 6.19
C PHE A 203 -0.13 -10.18 6.30
N PHE A 204 -0.93 -11.15 6.76
CA PHE A 204 -0.43 -12.48 7.15
C PHE A 204 0.78 -12.40 8.09
N ASN A 205 1.88 -13.05 7.73
CA ASN A 205 3.15 -13.01 8.47
C ASN A 205 4.22 -12.15 7.79
N ILE A 206 3.83 -11.28 6.85
CA ILE A 206 4.77 -10.44 6.10
C ILE A 206 5.14 -9.23 6.95
N THR A 207 6.39 -9.23 7.43
CA THR A 207 6.93 -8.16 8.30
C THR A 207 7.04 -6.79 7.62
N GLY A 208 7.18 -6.78 6.31
CA GLY A 208 7.29 -5.56 5.52
C GLY A 208 5.96 -4.88 5.20
N LEU A 209 4.82 -5.36 5.74
CA LEU A 209 3.49 -4.81 5.48
C LEU A 209 2.76 -4.49 6.78
N ILE A 210 2.05 -3.35 6.79
CA ILE A 210 1.23 -2.89 7.92
C ILE A 210 -0.21 -2.69 7.47
N GLY A 211 -1.16 -3.12 8.28
CA GLY A 211 -2.58 -2.96 8.03
C GLY A 211 -3.03 -1.50 8.02
N MET A 212 -3.95 -1.19 7.11
CA MET A 212 -4.64 0.10 7.02
C MET A 212 -6.04 0.00 7.64
N ARG A 213 -6.52 1.10 8.20
CA ARG A 213 -7.86 1.21 8.81
C ARG A 213 -8.85 1.88 7.86
N VAL A 214 -9.06 1.27 6.69
CA VAL A 214 -9.95 1.85 5.66
C VAL A 214 -11.44 1.80 6.02
N GLU A 215 -11.80 1.17 7.14
CA GLU A 215 -13.10 1.29 7.80
C GLU A 215 -13.33 2.66 8.45
N GLU A 216 -12.27 3.45 8.61
CA GLU A 216 -12.34 4.84 9.05
C GLU A 216 -12.51 5.76 7.82
N ARG A 217 -13.57 6.57 7.81
CA ARG A 217 -13.94 7.38 6.66
C ARG A 217 -12.82 8.28 6.14
N ALA A 218 -12.08 8.93 7.02
CA ALA A 218 -10.96 9.80 6.64
C ALA A 218 -9.82 9.02 5.97
N VAL A 219 -9.56 7.78 6.44
CA VAL A 219 -8.54 6.91 5.85
C VAL A 219 -8.97 6.46 4.46
N PHE A 220 -10.21 6.04 4.30
CA PHE A 220 -10.77 5.72 2.98
C PHE A 220 -10.62 6.89 2.00
N GLU A 221 -10.99 8.09 2.40
CA GLU A 221 -10.91 9.29 1.55
C GLU A 221 -9.48 9.64 1.17
N ASP A 222 -8.53 9.55 2.10
CA ASP A 222 -7.13 9.84 1.83
C ASP A 222 -6.50 8.79 0.91
N THR A 223 -6.76 7.49 1.13
CA THR A 223 -6.16 6.39 0.35
C THR A 223 -6.77 6.25 -1.05
N HIS A 224 -8.03 6.65 -1.26
CA HIS A 224 -8.73 6.46 -2.53
C HIS A 224 -8.82 7.72 -3.38
N ARG A 225 -8.34 8.86 -2.88
CA ARG A 225 -8.47 10.15 -3.59
C ARG A 225 -7.99 10.08 -5.03
N LEU A 226 -6.77 9.58 -5.25
CA LEU A 226 -6.20 9.47 -6.59
C LEU A 226 -6.98 8.47 -7.47
N THR A 227 -7.35 7.32 -6.93
CA THR A 227 -8.17 6.32 -7.65
C THR A 227 -9.50 6.93 -8.10
N ILE A 228 -10.20 7.62 -7.19
CA ILE A 228 -11.48 8.27 -7.48
C ILE A 228 -11.31 9.35 -8.56
N ASP A 229 -10.25 10.13 -8.49
CA ASP A 229 -9.94 11.15 -9.50
C ASP A 229 -9.69 10.55 -10.87
N LEU A 230 -8.92 9.45 -10.96
CA LEU A 230 -8.65 8.75 -12.23
C LEU A 230 -9.92 8.20 -12.88
N VAL A 231 -10.81 7.60 -12.08
CA VAL A 231 -12.10 7.10 -12.58
C VAL A 231 -12.98 8.25 -13.05
N ARG A 232 -13.11 9.33 -12.29
CA ARG A 232 -13.92 10.51 -12.64
C ARG A 232 -13.42 11.24 -13.88
N GLN A 233 -12.12 11.19 -14.16
CA GLN A 233 -11.52 11.71 -15.39
C GLN A 233 -11.74 10.76 -16.58
N GLY A 234 -12.32 9.57 -16.37
CA GLY A 234 -12.54 8.59 -17.43
C GLY A 234 -11.27 7.85 -17.89
N LEU A 235 -10.19 7.91 -17.10
CA LEU A 235 -8.93 7.22 -17.38
C LEU A 235 -8.93 5.76 -16.88
N VAL A 236 -9.77 5.46 -15.89
CA VAL A 236 -9.97 4.12 -15.32
C VAL A 236 -11.45 3.75 -15.41
N HIS A 237 -11.74 2.53 -15.85
CA HIS A 237 -13.08 2.08 -16.21
C HIS A 237 -13.64 1.01 -15.27
N GLY A 238 -12.80 0.44 -14.40
CA GLY A 238 -13.17 -0.53 -13.40
C GLY A 238 -12.07 -0.70 -12.36
N LEU A 239 -12.41 -1.28 -11.22
CA LEU A 239 -11.48 -1.53 -10.12
C LEU A 239 -11.48 -3.00 -9.73
N ARG A 240 -10.32 -3.50 -9.35
CA ARG A 240 -10.18 -4.78 -8.66
C ARG A 240 -9.62 -4.49 -7.27
N ILE A 241 -10.28 -5.00 -6.26
CA ILE A 241 -9.94 -4.78 -4.85
C ILE A 241 -9.17 -5.99 -4.34
N ASP A 242 -7.90 -5.75 -3.99
CA ASP A 242 -7.04 -6.75 -3.40
C ASP A 242 -7.48 -7.08 -1.98
N HIS A 243 -7.51 -8.38 -1.65
CA HIS A 243 -7.72 -8.91 -0.30
C HIS A 243 -8.89 -8.28 0.47
N VAL A 244 -10.06 -8.20 -0.15
CA VAL A 244 -11.26 -7.61 0.48
C VAL A 244 -11.64 -8.30 1.80
N ASP A 245 -11.38 -9.59 1.94
CA ASP A 245 -11.65 -10.37 3.16
C ASP A 245 -10.80 -9.94 4.36
N GLY A 246 -9.69 -9.27 4.13
CA GLY A 246 -8.82 -8.75 5.19
C GLY A 246 -9.28 -7.42 5.78
N LEU A 247 -10.31 -6.80 5.24
CA LEU A 247 -10.87 -5.54 5.75
C LEU A 247 -11.70 -5.80 7.01
N ALA A 248 -11.75 -4.81 7.91
CA ALA A 248 -12.57 -4.88 9.12
C ALA A 248 -14.08 -4.81 8.79
N ASP A 249 -14.45 -4.02 7.78
CA ASP A 249 -15.82 -3.91 7.26
C ASP A 249 -15.82 -3.93 5.72
N PRO A 250 -15.77 -5.11 5.09
CA PRO A 250 -15.79 -5.23 3.62
C PRO A 250 -17.04 -4.63 2.99
N ARG A 251 -18.19 -4.80 3.65
CA ARG A 251 -19.47 -4.31 3.13
C ARG A 251 -19.51 -2.79 3.12
N GLY A 252 -19.23 -2.15 4.25
CA GLY A 252 -19.21 -0.69 4.36
C GLY A 252 -18.19 -0.07 3.42
N TYR A 253 -17.03 -0.69 3.25
CA TYR A 253 -16.03 -0.29 2.29
C TYR A 253 -16.56 -0.28 0.84
N LEU A 254 -17.20 -1.38 0.41
CA LEU A 254 -17.78 -1.48 -0.93
C LEU A 254 -18.97 -0.52 -1.15
N GLU A 255 -19.76 -0.25 -0.10
CA GLU A 255 -20.83 0.75 -0.14
C GLU A 255 -20.27 2.17 -0.34
N TRP A 256 -19.19 2.53 0.37
CA TRP A 256 -18.52 3.83 0.19
C TRP A 256 -17.90 3.98 -1.19
N LEU A 257 -17.28 2.92 -1.68
CA LEU A 257 -16.68 2.93 -3.02
C LEU A 257 -17.77 3.10 -4.11
N ALA A 258 -18.87 2.36 -4.01
CA ALA A 258 -20.00 2.47 -4.93
C ALA A 258 -20.68 3.86 -4.86
N ALA A 259 -20.73 4.47 -3.68
CA ALA A 259 -21.24 5.84 -3.52
C ALA A 259 -20.30 6.89 -4.12
N ALA A 260 -18.98 6.71 -4.02
CA ALA A 260 -17.98 7.61 -4.58
C ALA A 260 -17.88 7.50 -6.11
N LEU A 261 -18.14 6.32 -6.66
CA LEU A 261 -17.96 5.94 -8.07
C LEU A 261 -19.20 5.23 -8.63
N PRO A 262 -20.35 5.91 -8.71
CA PRO A 262 -21.59 5.31 -9.20
C PRO A 262 -21.43 4.82 -10.65
N GLY A 263 -21.82 3.57 -10.89
CA GLY A 263 -21.76 2.94 -12.21
C GLY A 263 -20.41 2.35 -12.62
N THR A 264 -19.37 2.53 -11.81
CA THR A 264 -18.06 1.89 -12.04
C THR A 264 -18.09 0.45 -11.55
N PRO A 265 -17.78 -0.55 -12.39
CA PRO A 265 -17.74 -1.95 -11.96
C PRO A 265 -16.54 -2.18 -11.03
N VAL A 266 -16.79 -2.94 -9.97
CA VAL A 266 -15.79 -3.32 -8.97
C VAL A 266 -15.76 -4.84 -8.87
N TRP A 267 -14.61 -5.43 -9.05
CA TRP A 267 -14.34 -6.84 -8.75
C TRP A 267 -13.55 -6.94 -7.45
N VAL A 268 -13.75 -8.03 -6.74
CA VAL A 268 -13.06 -8.27 -5.47
C VAL A 268 -12.19 -9.51 -5.55
N GLU A 269 -11.01 -9.47 -4.95
CA GLU A 269 -10.28 -10.70 -4.68
C GLU A 269 -10.92 -11.38 -3.48
N LYS A 270 -11.64 -12.44 -3.76
CA LYS A 270 -12.15 -13.37 -2.76
C LYS A 270 -12.13 -14.75 -3.37
N ILE A 271 -11.40 -15.65 -2.73
CA ILE A 271 -11.38 -17.05 -3.11
C ILE A 271 -12.60 -17.71 -2.49
N LEU A 272 -13.54 -18.13 -3.33
CA LEU A 272 -14.72 -18.88 -2.91
C LEU A 272 -14.36 -20.36 -2.83
N SER A 273 -14.78 -21.03 -1.77
CA SER A 273 -14.49 -22.45 -1.56
C SER A 273 -15.78 -23.29 -1.57
N GLY A 274 -15.76 -24.40 -2.31
CA GLY A 274 -16.88 -25.35 -2.37
C GLY A 274 -18.17 -24.70 -2.89
N ARG A 275 -19.17 -24.50 -2.02
CA ARG A 275 -20.47 -23.89 -2.34
C ARG A 275 -20.59 -22.45 -1.79
N GLU A 276 -19.51 -21.85 -1.38
CA GLU A 276 -19.51 -20.48 -0.92
C GLU A 276 -19.97 -19.54 -2.03
N THR A 277 -20.74 -18.53 -1.67
CA THR A 277 -21.15 -17.43 -2.55
C THR A 277 -20.67 -16.12 -1.95
N LEU A 278 -20.56 -15.10 -2.79
CA LEU A 278 -20.32 -13.75 -2.28
C LEU A 278 -21.45 -13.35 -1.31
N PRO A 279 -21.13 -12.67 -0.20
CA PRO A 279 -22.13 -12.22 0.75
C PRO A 279 -23.18 -11.33 0.10
N ASP A 280 -24.45 -11.54 0.45
CA ASP A 280 -25.55 -10.71 -0.03
C ASP A 280 -25.34 -9.24 0.34
N GLY A 281 -25.59 -8.38 -0.64
CA GLY A 281 -25.49 -6.93 -0.45
C GLY A 281 -24.09 -6.34 -0.70
N TRP A 282 -23.08 -7.15 -1.04
CA TRP A 282 -21.82 -6.61 -1.52
C TRP A 282 -22.00 -5.92 -2.87
N ARG A 283 -21.57 -4.66 -2.94
CA ARG A 283 -21.61 -3.85 -4.16
C ARG A 283 -20.43 -4.20 -5.09
N THR A 284 -20.49 -5.37 -5.71
CA THR A 284 -19.45 -5.89 -6.60
C THR A 284 -20.05 -6.48 -7.87
N ALA A 285 -19.28 -6.45 -8.95
CA ALA A 285 -19.59 -7.11 -10.21
C ALA A 285 -19.22 -8.61 -10.22
N GLY A 286 -18.43 -9.06 -9.26
CA GLY A 286 -17.96 -10.43 -9.14
C GLY A 286 -16.64 -10.55 -8.40
N THR A 287 -16.07 -11.76 -8.43
CA THR A 287 -14.78 -12.08 -7.83
C THR A 287 -13.72 -12.35 -8.90
N THR A 288 -12.46 -12.18 -8.53
CA THR A 288 -11.28 -12.57 -9.31
C THR A 288 -10.50 -13.67 -8.58
N GLY A 289 -11.19 -14.55 -7.89
CA GLY A 289 -10.60 -15.74 -7.26
C GLY A 289 -10.06 -16.75 -8.28
N TYR A 290 -9.56 -17.87 -7.77
CA TYR A 290 -8.95 -18.94 -8.58
C TYR A 290 -9.94 -20.11 -8.78
N GLU A 291 -11.23 -19.82 -8.80
CA GLU A 291 -12.33 -20.79 -8.89
C GLU A 291 -12.60 -21.20 -10.36
N ALA A 292 -11.61 -21.49 -11.13
CA ALA A 292 -11.79 -21.98 -12.50
C ALA A 292 -11.87 -23.51 -12.56
#